data_f01a1ef4cdfbf18c9950a7c2a97ef0e7
#
_entry.id   f01a1ef4cdfbf18c9950a7c2a97ef0e7
#
_cell.length_a   1.000
_cell.length_b   1.000
_cell.length_c   1.000
_cell.angle_alpha   90.00
_cell.angle_beta   90.00
_cell.angle_gamma   90.00
#
_symmetry.space_group_name_H-M   'P 1'
#
loop_
_entity.id
_entity.type
_entity.pdbx_description
1 polymer ?
#
loop_
_entity_poly.entity_id
_entity_poly.type
_entity_poly.pdbx_seq_one_letter_code
_entity_poly.pdbx_strand_id
1 'polypeptide(L)'
;MKIVILESYPVNPGDLSWDCLKKFGELTIYERTDLQNPQETIRRIGDAEIVLTNKVPITKEIMDACPRLKLIAVVATGYNVIDCICAREKGIAVCNVPAYGTASVAQFTMGLLLELCHHIGHHNETVHEGKWEQGPNWCYWDYPLVELSGKTLGIIGFGRIGQAFGRIAAAMGMKVLAWGSRETEAGRKIGSYTDLDTLLAQSDVISLHCPLFPETRELINRETIEKMKDGVLLLNTARGQLIREQDLADALNSGKIAGAGVDVVSTESIEGSNPLLTAKNCIITPHIAWAPRECRQRIITCTEENIRAYLEGNPIHVVN
;
A
#
# COMPACT_ATOMS: atom_id res chain seq x y z
N MET A 1 -21.18 15.30 21.84
CA MET A 1 -20.57 15.38 20.52
C MET A 1 -20.95 14.15 19.73
N LYS A 2 -21.19 14.27 18.44
CA LYS A 2 -21.53 13.13 17.55
C LYS A 2 -20.36 12.79 16.66
N ILE A 3 -20.04 11.50 16.60
CA ILE A 3 -18.93 10.92 15.81
C ILE A 3 -19.52 9.90 14.85
N VAL A 4 -19.15 9.98 13.58
CA VAL A 4 -19.60 9.04 12.55
C VAL A 4 -18.41 8.37 11.88
N ILE A 5 -18.45 7.04 11.78
CA ILE A 5 -17.53 6.25 10.94
C ILE A 5 -18.30 5.87 9.67
N LEU A 6 -17.82 6.33 8.52
CA LEU A 6 -18.50 6.11 7.24
C LEU A 6 -18.24 4.71 6.66
N GLU A 7 -17.09 4.11 6.97
CA GLU A 7 -16.68 2.80 6.46
C GLU A 7 -15.74 2.10 7.44
N SER A 8 -16.32 1.32 8.34
CA SER A 8 -15.54 0.62 9.36
C SER A 8 -14.89 -0.66 8.85
N TYR A 9 -15.49 -1.34 7.88
CA TYR A 9 -15.09 -2.67 7.43
C TYR A 9 -13.61 -2.82 7.06
N PRO A 10 -12.99 -1.91 6.28
CA PRO A 10 -11.59 -2.10 5.90
C PRO A 10 -10.63 -2.13 7.10
N VAL A 11 -10.91 -1.33 8.13
CA VAL A 11 -10.08 -1.25 9.33
C VAL A 11 -10.51 -2.27 10.38
N ASN A 12 -11.80 -2.55 10.50
CA ASN A 12 -12.35 -3.47 11.48
C ASN A 12 -13.46 -4.34 10.89
N PRO A 13 -13.13 -5.49 10.30
CA PRO A 13 -14.12 -6.45 9.79
C PRO A 13 -14.82 -7.27 10.89
N GLY A 14 -14.63 -6.92 12.17
CA GLY A 14 -15.25 -7.59 13.32
C GLY A 14 -14.26 -8.17 14.33
N ASP A 15 -12.95 -8.04 14.11
CA ASP A 15 -11.89 -8.58 14.98
C ASP A 15 -11.20 -7.52 15.87
N LEU A 16 -11.63 -6.26 15.77
CA LEU A 16 -11.19 -5.13 16.58
C LEU A 16 -12.40 -4.38 17.17
N SER A 17 -12.15 -3.31 17.93
CA SER A 17 -13.22 -2.47 18.50
C SER A 17 -12.95 -0.99 18.29
N TRP A 18 -14.02 -0.24 18.00
CA TRP A 18 -14.05 1.22 18.00
C TRP A 18 -14.52 1.83 19.34
N ASP A 19 -14.70 1.01 20.38
CA ASP A 19 -15.25 1.44 21.67
C ASP A 19 -14.41 2.51 22.38
N CYS A 20 -13.12 2.58 22.08
CA CYS A 20 -12.24 3.65 22.56
C CYS A 20 -12.72 5.05 22.17
N LEU A 21 -13.51 5.18 21.12
CA LEU A 21 -14.04 6.47 20.65
C LEU A 21 -15.33 6.89 21.39
N LYS A 22 -16.06 5.97 22.04
CA LYS A 22 -17.32 6.25 22.76
C LYS A 22 -17.15 7.25 23.90
N LYS A 23 -15.94 7.33 24.50
CA LYS A 23 -15.64 8.30 25.55
C LYS A 23 -15.67 9.75 25.09
N PHE A 24 -15.57 10.01 23.78
CA PHE A 24 -15.61 11.34 23.19
C PHE A 24 -17.01 11.79 22.79
N GLY A 25 -17.99 10.87 22.72
CA GLY A 25 -19.37 11.21 22.36
C GLY A 25 -20.17 10.03 21.85
N GLU A 26 -21.34 10.34 21.27
CA GLU A 26 -22.21 9.40 20.60
C GLU A 26 -21.55 8.92 19.31
N LEU A 27 -21.33 7.60 19.18
CA LEU A 27 -20.65 6.96 18.07
C LEU A 27 -21.63 6.21 17.18
N THR A 28 -21.74 6.62 15.92
CA THR A 28 -22.46 5.90 14.86
C THR A 28 -21.46 5.26 13.90
N ILE A 29 -21.66 3.98 13.61
CA ILE A 29 -20.73 3.20 12.76
C ILE A 29 -21.52 2.66 11.57
N TYR A 30 -21.05 2.99 10.36
CA TYR A 30 -21.46 2.35 9.11
C TYR A 30 -20.37 1.41 8.64
N GLU A 31 -20.77 0.21 8.24
CA GLU A 31 -19.81 -0.80 7.75
C GLU A 31 -19.21 -0.41 6.40
N ARG A 32 -20.07 0.05 5.50
CA ARG A 32 -19.73 0.50 4.14
C ARG A 32 -20.59 1.70 3.76
N THR A 33 -20.05 2.62 2.98
CA THR A 33 -20.78 3.75 2.36
C THR A 33 -20.48 3.74 0.86
N ASP A 34 -21.46 3.98 0.04
CA ASP A 34 -21.28 4.10 -1.41
C ASP A 34 -20.39 5.31 -1.73
N LEU A 35 -19.21 5.03 -2.33
CA LEU A 35 -18.20 6.04 -2.64
C LEU A 35 -18.66 7.03 -3.73
N GLN A 36 -19.66 6.65 -4.53
CA GLN A 36 -20.17 7.42 -5.65
C GLN A 36 -21.47 8.16 -5.32
N ASN A 37 -21.97 8.04 -4.08
CA ASN A 37 -23.23 8.64 -3.65
C ASN A 37 -23.01 9.72 -2.57
N PRO A 38 -22.75 10.98 -2.95
CA PRO A 38 -22.55 12.07 -1.99
C PRO A 38 -23.78 12.34 -1.12
N GLN A 39 -24.99 12.09 -1.62
CA GLN A 39 -26.22 12.30 -0.84
C GLN A 39 -26.34 11.28 0.30
N GLU A 40 -25.90 10.05 0.10
CA GLU A 40 -25.82 9.07 1.17
C GLU A 40 -24.77 9.50 2.22
N THR A 41 -23.61 9.97 1.78
CA THR A 41 -22.56 10.48 2.67
C THR A 41 -23.07 11.65 3.51
N ILE A 42 -23.73 12.63 2.91
CA ILE A 42 -24.35 13.78 3.61
C ILE A 42 -25.36 13.28 4.65
N ARG A 43 -26.27 12.39 4.27
CA ARG A 43 -27.29 11.84 5.18
C ARG A 43 -26.64 11.10 6.37
N ARG A 44 -25.57 10.36 6.14
CA ARG A 44 -24.86 9.61 7.19
C ARG A 44 -24.06 10.50 8.14
N ILE A 45 -23.44 11.54 7.64
CA ILE A 45 -22.77 12.55 8.47
C ILE A 45 -23.80 13.32 9.30
N GLY A 46 -24.88 13.80 8.66
CA GLY A 46 -25.95 14.51 9.33
C GLY A 46 -25.44 15.71 10.13
N ASP A 47 -25.69 15.71 11.44
CA ASP A 47 -25.26 16.76 12.37
C ASP A 47 -23.99 16.38 13.18
N ALA A 48 -23.20 15.42 12.71
CA ALA A 48 -21.98 15.00 13.37
C ALA A 48 -20.90 16.11 13.33
N GLU A 49 -20.10 16.17 14.38
CA GLU A 49 -18.99 17.10 14.52
C GLU A 49 -17.67 16.49 14.09
N ILE A 50 -17.57 15.15 14.16
CA ILE A 50 -16.38 14.38 13.76
C ILE A 50 -16.81 13.27 12.79
N VAL A 51 -16.11 13.17 11.67
CA VAL A 51 -16.27 12.08 10.70
C VAL A 51 -14.97 11.31 10.54
N LEU A 52 -15.06 9.98 10.52
CA LEU A 52 -13.96 9.08 10.17
C LEU A 52 -14.22 8.51 8.78
N THR A 53 -13.19 8.54 7.91
CA THR A 53 -13.28 8.01 6.55
C THR A 53 -11.93 7.40 6.12
N ASN A 54 -11.97 6.44 5.22
CA ASN A 54 -10.78 5.88 4.55
C ASN A 54 -10.77 6.25 3.06
N LYS A 55 -11.84 5.86 2.34
CA LYS A 55 -11.97 6.05 0.90
C LYS A 55 -13.21 6.86 0.48
N VAL A 56 -14.19 7.04 1.37
CA VAL A 56 -15.36 7.88 1.08
C VAL A 56 -14.91 9.33 0.88
N PRO A 57 -15.15 9.92 -0.31
CA PRO A 57 -14.74 11.28 -0.57
C PRO A 57 -15.48 12.28 0.33
N ILE A 58 -14.77 13.28 0.86
CA ILE A 58 -15.36 14.42 1.54
C ILE A 58 -15.04 15.68 0.72
N THR A 59 -15.96 15.99 -0.16
CA THR A 59 -15.88 17.10 -1.10
C THR A 59 -16.43 18.40 -0.51
N LYS A 60 -16.23 19.53 -1.23
CA LYS A 60 -16.85 20.82 -0.89
C LYS A 60 -18.38 20.70 -0.72
N GLU A 61 -19.07 19.98 -1.63
CA GLU A 61 -20.52 19.76 -1.57
C GLU A 61 -20.94 19.14 -0.23
N ILE A 62 -20.22 18.10 0.20
CA ILE A 62 -20.51 17.38 1.45
C ILE A 62 -20.26 18.30 2.66
N MET A 63 -19.13 19.03 2.66
CA MET A 63 -18.81 19.96 3.74
C MET A 63 -19.79 21.14 3.82
N ASP A 64 -20.31 21.64 2.69
CA ASP A 64 -21.34 22.68 2.63
C ASP A 64 -22.67 22.19 3.24
N ALA A 65 -23.02 20.92 3.00
CA ALA A 65 -24.25 20.31 3.52
C ALA A 65 -24.14 19.88 5.00
N CYS A 66 -22.92 19.79 5.55
CA CYS A 66 -22.67 19.34 6.93
C CYS A 66 -22.03 20.46 7.79
N PRO A 67 -22.75 21.56 8.10
CA PRO A 67 -22.14 22.76 8.72
C PRO A 67 -21.65 22.57 10.16
N ARG A 68 -22.00 21.45 10.81
CA ARG A 68 -21.52 21.13 12.17
C ARG A 68 -20.18 20.37 12.18
N LEU A 69 -19.70 19.93 11.00
CA LEU A 69 -18.46 19.18 10.88
C LEU A 69 -17.25 20.06 11.27
N LYS A 70 -16.41 19.56 12.16
CA LYS A 70 -15.25 20.26 12.71
C LYS A 70 -13.94 19.50 12.52
N LEU A 71 -14.01 18.16 12.47
CA LEU A 71 -12.85 17.29 12.31
C LEU A 71 -13.16 16.17 11.31
N ILE A 72 -12.26 15.99 10.35
CA ILE A 72 -12.21 14.83 9.47
C ILE A 72 -10.99 14.00 9.86
N ALA A 73 -11.19 12.80 10.39
CA ALA A 73 -10.15 11.87 10.75
C ALA A 73 -10.02 10.80 9.64
N VAL A 74 -8.99 10.92 8.82
CA VAL A 74 -8.70 9.94 7.77
C VAL A 74 -7.98 8.76 8.40
N VAL A 75 -8.60 7.58 8.37
CA VAL A 75 -8.04 6.34 8.94
C VAL A 75 -7.05 5.65 7.99
N ALA A 76 -6.21 6.46 7.35
CA ALA A 76 -5.15 6.06 6.42
C ALA A 76 -4.03 7.11 6.39
N THR A 77 -2.90 6.79 5.76
CA THR A 77 -1.84 7.79 5.49
C THR A 77 -2.24 8.71 4.32
N GLY A 78 -2.81 8.15 3.24
CA GLY A 78 -3.26 8.93 2.09
C GLY A 78 -4.59 9.62 2.38
N TYR A 79 -4.69 10.91 2.03
CA TYR A 79 -5.86 11.77 2.28
C TYR A 79 -6.37 12.48 1.02
N ASN A 80 -6.01 11.99 -0.14
CA ASN A 80 -6.39 12.56 -1.44
C ASN A 80 -7.91 12.52 -1.73
N VAL A 81 -8.67 11.81 -0.91
CA VAL A 81 -10.15 11.78 -0.97
C VAL A 81 -10.80 12.99 -0.27
N ILE A 82 -10.02 13.84 0.40
CA ILE A 82 -10.50 15.02 1.11
C ILE A 82 -10.13 16.29 0.33
N ASP A 83 -11.10 17.18 0.14
CA ASP A 83 -10.83 18.55 -0.30
C ASP A 83 -10.24 19.37 0.86
N CYS A 84 -8.93 19.24 1.04
CA CYS A 84 -8.19 19.88 2.13
C CYS A 84 -8.19 21.41 2.02
N ILE A 85 -8.32 21.98 0.82
CA ILE A 85 -8.38 23.43 0.61
C ILE A 85 -9.71 23.94 1.17
N CYS A 86 -10.80 23.34 0.75
CA CYS A 86 -12.13 23.70 1.24
C CYS A 86 -12.25 23.46 2.77
N ALA A 87 -11.71 22.35 3.28
CA ALA A 87 -11.72 22.06 4.73
C ALA A 87 -11.02 23.17 5.52
N ARG A 88 -9.85 23.65 5.06
CA ARG A 88 -9.11 24.75 5.68
C ARG A 88 -9.92 26.06 5.67
N GLU A 89 -10.54 26.41 4.53
CA GLU A 89 -11.36 27.62 4.39
C GLU A 89 -12.57 27.62 5.35
N LYS A 90 -13.09 26.42 5.66
CA LYS A 90 -14.22 26.22 6.58
C LYS A 90 -13.79 26.06 8.05
N GLY A 91 -12.49 26.07 8.35
CA GLY A 91 -11.97 25.82 9.70
C GLY A 91 -12.17 24.37 10.17
N ILE A 92 -12.34 23.42 9.24
CA ILE A 92 -12.44 21.99 9.53
C ILE A 92 -11.01 21.41 9.54
N ALA A 93 -10.59 20.84 10.68
CA ALA A 93 -9.31 20.16 10.76
C ALA A 93 -9.36 18.80 10.02
N VAL A 94 -8.30 18.48 9.29
CA VAL A 94 -8.14 17.17 8.66
C VAL A 94 -6.91 16.49 9.23
N CYS A 95 -7.07 15.36 9.91
CA CYS A 95 -5.99 14.56 10.46
C CYS A 95 -5.90 13.22 9.72
N ASN A 96 -4.67 12.73 9.53
CA ASN A 96 -4.42 11.41 8.97
C ASN A 96 -3.74 10.48 9.99
N VAL A 97 -3.46 9.24 9.59
CA VAL A 97 -2.68 8.28 10.39
C VAL A 97 -1.35 8.00 9.68
N PRO A 98 -0.25 8.66 10.08
CA PRO A 98 1.05 8.46 9.46
C PRO A 98 1.71 7.16 9.94
N ALA A 99 2.52 6.54 9.07
CA ALA A 99 3.49 5.49 9.39
C ALA A 99 2.96 4.17 10.02
N TYR A 100 1.65 3.97 10.12
CA TYR A 100 1.07 2.78 10.74
C TYR A 100 1.45 1.45 10.04
N GLY A 101 1.65 1.49 8.72
CA GLY A 101 1.90 0.33 7.87
C GLY A 101 3.36 0.01 7.59
N THR A 102 4.34 0.76 8.14
CA THR A 102 5.75 0.64 7.74
C THR A 102 6.29 -0.79 7.83
N ALA A 103 6.16 -1.43 8.98
CA ALA A 103 6.64 -2.81 9.18
C ALA A 103 5.81 -3.83 8.40
N SER A 104 4.48 -3.65 8.39
CA SER A 104 3.55 -4.53 7.71
C SER A 104 3.78 -4.58 6.19
N VAL A 105 3.87 -3.41 5.55
CA VAL A 105 4.12 -3.33 4.11
C VAL A 105 5.50 -3.90 3.75
N ALA A 106 6.54 -3.61 4.54
CA ALA A 106 7.86 -4.18 4.32
C ALA A 106 7.88 -5.71 4.43
N GLN A 107 7.20 -6.26 5.44
CA GLN A 107 7.03 -7.72 5.63
C GLN A 107 6.27 -8.34 4.46
N PHE A 108 5.16 -7.73 4.04
CA PHE A 108 4.32 -8.23 2.95
C PHE A 108 5.07 -8.20 1.61
N THR A 109 5.83 -7.13 1.35
CA THR A 109 6.70 -7.03 0.16
C THR A 109 7.73 -8.15 0.13
N MET A 110 8.33 -8.50 1.29
CA MET A 110 9.23 -9.65 1.39
C MET A 110 8.50 -10.98 1.14
N GLY A 111 7.27 -11.12 1.65
CA GLY A 111 6.43 -12.30 1.37
C GLY A 111 6.17 -12.49 -0.13
N LEU A 112 5.82 -11.43 -0.86
CA LEU A 112 5.66 -11.46 -2.32
C LEU A 112 6.97 -11.83 -3.03
N LEU A 113 8.10 -11.27 -2.59
CA LEU A 113 9.41 -11.61 -3.16
C LEU A 113 9.75 -13.09 -2.97
N LEU A 114 9.55 -13.62 -1.78
CA LEU A 114 9.84 -15.03 -1.48
C LEU A 114 8.89 -15.98 -2.25
N GLU A 115 7.63 -15.60 -2.42
CA GLU A 115 6.69 -16.37 -3.25
C GLU A 115 7.14 -16.40 -4.71
N LEU A 116 7.58 -15.28 -5.27
CA LEU A 116 8.16 -15.23 -6.63
C LEU A 116 9.44 -16.05 -6.77
N CYS A 117 10.25 -16.12 -5.70
CA CYS A 117 11.51 -16.90 -5.70
C CYS A 117 11.29 -18.40 -5.56
N HIS A 118 10.27 -18.83 -4.83
CA HIS A 118 10.14 -20.22 -4.40
C HIS A 118 8.85 -20.90 -4.80
N HIS A 119 7.83 -20.15 -5.25
CA HIS A 119 6.51 -20.68 -5.63
C HIS A 119 5.93 -21.64 -4.58
N ILE A 120 5.99 -21.23 -3.29
CA ILE A 120 5.62 -22.07 -2.15
C ILE A 120 4.16 -22.50 -2.24
N GLY A 121 3.26 -21.57 -2.60
CA GLY A 121 1.84 -21.84 -2.77
C GLY A 121 1.61 -22.93 -3.81
N HIS A 122 2.20 -22.81 -5.01
CA HIS A 122 2.10 -23.79 -6.08
C HIS A 122 2.60 -25.19 -5.67
N HIS A 123 3.80 -25.26 -5.05
CA HIS A 123 4.35 -26.55 -4.64
C HIS A 123 3.51 -27.19 -3.54
N ASN A 124 2.94 -26.40 -2.61
CA ASN A 124 2.00 -26.91 -1.61
C ASN A 124 0.74 -27.51 -2.28
N GLU A 125 0.13 -26.80 -3.24
CA GLU A 125 -1.06 -27.29 -3.95
C GLU A 125 -0.78 -28.60 -4.68
N THR A 126 0.32 -28.67 -5.46
CA THR A 126 0.67 -29.86 -6.23
C THR A 126 1.04 -31.07 -5.34
N VAL A 127 1.58 -30.84 -4.15
CA VAL A 127 1.77 -31.90 -3.14
C VAL A 127 0.42 -32.47 -2.68
N HIS A 128 -0.56 -31.61 -2.37
CA HIS A 128 -1.90 -32.06 -1.98
C HIS A 128 -2.67 -32.74 -3.12
N GLU A 129 -2.36 -32.43 -4.38
CA GLU A 129 -2.86 -33.12 -5.58
C GLU A 129 -2.21 -34.48 -5.81
N GLY A 130 -1.25 -34.89 -4.97
CA GLY A 130 -0.59 -36.19 -5.03
C GLY A 130 0.64 -36.26 -5.96
N LYS A 131 1.10 -35.12 -6.50
CA LYS A 131 2.23 -35.12 -7.44
C LYS A 131 3.52 -35.65 -6.83
N TRP A 132 3.76 -35.40 -5.54
CA TRP A 132 4.96 -35.92 -4.86
C TRP A 132 4.87 -37.43 -4.58
N GLU A 133 3.71 -37.92 -4.15
CA GLU A 133 3.47 -39.35 -3.91
C GLU A 133 3.64 -40.19 -5.19
N GLN A 134 3.13 -39.66 -6.32
CA GLN A 134 3.15 -40.35 -7.62
C GLN A 134 4.43 -40.12 -8.41
N GLY A 135 5.31 -39.25 -7.95
CA GLY A 135 6.55 -38.90 -8.64
C GLY A 135 7.64 -39.95 -8.50
N PRO A 136 8.56 -40.06 -9.50
CA PRO A 136 9.67 -41.01 -9.46
C PRO A 136 10.83 -40.58 -8.57
N ASN A 137 10.85 -39.34 -8.10
CA ASN A 137 11.97 -38.75 -7.36
C ASN A 137 11.56 -38.38 -5.94
N TRP A 138 12.53 -38.29 -5.04
CA TRP A 138 12.33 -37.88 -3.65
C TRP A 138 12.04 -36.36 -3.50
N CYS A 139 12.25 -35.56 -4.54
CA CYS A 139 11.92 -34.13 -4.63
C CYS A 139 11.56 -33.74 -6.06
N TYR A 140 10.91 -32.57 -6.22
CA TYR A 140 10.65 -31.94 -7.52
C TYR A 140 10.50 -30.44 -7.36
N TRP A 141 10.66 -29.72 -8.45
CA TRP A 141 10.30 -28.30 -8.59
C TRP A 141 9.81 -28.06 -10.02
N ASP A 142 8.80 -27.19 -10.16
CA ASP A 142 8.18 -26.90 -11.45
C ASP A 142 8.66 -25.58 -12.06
N TYR A 143 9.31 -24.74 -11.26
CA TYR A 143 9.83 -23.44 -11.65
C TYR A 143 11.28 -23.30 -11.22
N PRO A 144 12.10 -22.49 -11.93
CA PRO A 144 13.41 -22.12 -11.45
C PRO A 144 13.32 -21.44 -10.08
N LEU A 145 13.99 -22.01 -9.07
CA LEU A 145 14.06 -21.43 -7.74
C LEU A 145 15.20 -20.42 -7.65
N VAL A 146 15.00 -19.35 -6.91
CA VAL A 146 15.94 -18.21 -6.83
C VAL A 146 16.42 -18.00 -5.40
N GLU A 147 17.74 -18.02 -5.18
CA GLU A 147 18.37 -17.60 -3.94
C GLU A 147 18.68 -16.10 -3.97
N LEU A 148 18.33 -15.36 -2.91
CA LEU A 148 18.50 -13.92 -2.82
C LEU A 148 19.90 -13.48 -2.40
N SER A 149 20.67 -14.34 -1.72
CA SER A 149 22.02 -14.02 -1.24
C SER A 149 22.92 -13.60 -2.38
N GLY A 150 23.62 -12.47 -2.23
CA GLY A 150 24.52 -11.90 -3.23
C GLY A 150 23.83 -11.13 -4.37
N LYS A 151 22.50 -11.21 -4.51
CA LYS A 151 21.73 -10.44 -5.51
C LYS A 151 21.57 -8.98 -5.12
N THR A 152 21.27 -8.14 -6.10
CA THR A 152 21.06 -6.70 -5.92
C THR A 152 19.58 -6.37 -5.90
N LEU A 153 19.14 -5.68 -4.84
CA LEU A 153 17.81 -5.09 -4.72
C LEU A 153 17.87 -3.59 -5.01
N GLY A 154 17.15 -3.13 -6.03
CA GLY A 154 16.90 -1.71 -6.31
C GLY A 154 15.61 -1.24 -5.63
N ILE A 155 15.69 -0.23 -4.79
CA ILE A 155 14.53 0.36 -4.12
C ILE A 155 14.25 1.76 -4.68
N ILE A 156 13.10 1.90 -5.33
CA ILE A 156 12.62 3.18 -5.85
C ILE A 156 11.69 3.80 -4.79
N GLY A 157 12.18 4.86 -4.11
CA GLY A 157 11.51 5.45 -2.96
C GLY A 157 12.07 4.96 -1.63
N PHE A 158 13.20 5.50 -1.21
CA PHE A 158 13.92 5.05 -0.01
C PHE A 158 13.51 5.80 1.27
N GLY A 159 12.17 5.94 1.45
CA GLY A 159 11.53 6.45 2.66
C GLY A 159 11.43 5.40 3.78
N ARG A 160 10.49 5.59 4.71
CA ARG A 160 10.29 4.68 5.87
C ARG A 160 10.09 3.22 5.46
N ILE A 161 9.20 2.96 4.49
CA ILE A 161 8.88 1.59 4.03
C ILE A 161 10.07 1.01 3.26
N GLY A 162 10.61 1.75 2.28
CA GLY A 162 11.76 1.29 1.50
C GLY A 162 12.97 0.97 2.37
N GLN A 163 13.27 1.78 3.40
CA GLN A 163 14.34 1.49 4.36
C GLN A 163 14.02 0.27 5.24
N ALA A 164 12.76 0.08 5.66
CA ALA A 164 12.37 -1.11 6.43
C ALA A 164 12.52 -2.38 5.59
N PHE A 165 12.08 -2.37 4.33
CA PHE A 165 12.25 -3.48 3.39
C PHE A 165 13.74 -3.73 3.07
N GLY A 166 14.51 -2.66 2.84
CA GLY A 166 15.95 -2.76 2.59
C GLY A 166 16.72 -3.42 3.72
N ARG A 167 16.37 -3.16 5.00
CA ARG A 167 16.98 -3.87 6.15
C ARG A 167 16.70 -5.36 6.14
N ILE A 168 15.48 -5.77 5.80
CA ILE A 168 15.10 -7.18 5.71
C ILE A 168 15.92 -7.84 4.58
N ALA A 169 15.97 -7.22 3.41
CA ALA A 169 16.70 -7.73 2.26
C ALA A 169 18.21 -7.81 2.52
N ALA A 170 18.80 -6.81 3.18
CA ALA A 170 20.21 -6.84 3.59
C ALA A 170 20.51 -7.98 4.57
N ALA A 171 19.60 -8.27 5.51
CA ALA A 171 19.73 -9.42 6.42
C ALA A 171 19.65 -10.78 5.69
N MET A 172 19.03 -10.83 4.51
CA MET A 172 19.03 -11.98 3.60
C MET A 172 20.23 -12.02 2.65
N GLY A 173 21.23 -11.16 2.86
CA GLY A 173 22.47 -11.16 2.08
C GLY A 173 22.39 -10.40 0.76
N MET A 174 21.32 -9.61 0.51
CA MET A 174 21.22 -8.80 -0.69
C MET A 174 22.03 -7.50 -0.59
N LYS A 175 22.54 -7.04 -1.73
CA LYS A 175 23.05 -5.66 -1.89
C LYS A 175 21.89 -4.72 -2.16
N VAL A 176 21.83 -3.58 -1.46
CA VAL A 176 20.74 -2.62 -1.61
C VAL A 176 21.22 -1.38 -2.36
N LEU A 177 20.60 -1.09 -3.48
CA LEU A 177 20.67 0.17 -4.22
C LEU A 177 19.40 0.98 -3.97
N ALA A 178 19.53 2.27 -3.80
CA ALA A 178 18.40 3.14 -3.47
C ALA A 178 18.33 4.36 -4.39
N TRP A 179 17.12 4.67 -4.84
CA TRP A 179 16.79 5.93 -5.51
C TRP A 179 15.65 6.63 -4.78
N GLY A 180 15.78 7.93 -4.58
CA GLY A 180 14.75 8.73 -3.91
C GLY A 180 15.12 10.21 -3.87
N SER A 181 14.14 11.05 -3.54
CA SER A 181 14.28 12.51 -3.54
C SER A 181 15.24 13.06 -2.47
N ARG A 182 15.56 12.27 -1.45
CA ARG A 182 16.42 12.69 -0.35
C ARG A 182 17.27 11.53 0.17
N GLU A 183 18.56 11.75 0.22
CA GLU A 183 19.48 10.85 0.92
C GLU A 183 19.45 11.12 2.42
N THR A 184 19.50 10.06 3.21
CA THR A 184 19.56 10.13 4.67
C THR A 184 20.72 9.30 5.21
N GLU A 185 21.29 9.71 6.36
CA GLU A 185 22.33 8.93 7.04
C GLU A 185 21.84 7.51 7.40
N ALA A 186 20.59 7.42 7.87
CA ALA A 186 19.97 6.14 8.18
C ALA A 186 19.84 5.24 6.95
N GLY A 187 19.55 5.82 5.77
CA GLY A 187 19.49 5.10 4.50
C GLY A 187 20.86 4.61 4.06
N ARG A 188 21.92 5.44 4.18
CA ARG A 188 23.30 5.05 3.84
C ARG A 188 23.84 3.86 4.64
N LYS A 189 23.32 3.65 5.86
CA LYS A 189 23.66 2.46 6.69
C LYS A 189 23.00 1.16 6.18
N ILE A 190 22.03 1.26 5.25
CA ILE A 190 21.28 0.12 4.72
C ILE A 190 21.73 -0.21 3.30
N GLY A 191 21.95 0.82 2.47
CA GLY A 191 22.28 0.66 1.05
C GLY A 191 22.94 1.89 0.46
N SER A 192 23.36 1.78 -0.79
CA SER A 192 24.02 2.84 -1.54
C SER A 192 22.99 3.59 -2.39
N TYR A 193 23.01 4.92 -2.32
CA TYR A 193 22.21 5.75 -3.22
C TYR A 193 22.85 5.83 -4.60
N THR A 194 22.02 5.81 -5.64
CA THR A 194 22.45 5.91 -7.04
C THR A 194 21.37 6.61 -7.88
N ASP A 195 21.68 6.94 -9.13
CA ASP A 195 20.70 7.40 -10.11
C ASP A 195 19.76 6.25 -10.53
N LEU A 196 18.64 6.62 -11.18
CA LEU A 196 17.61 5.66 -11.57
C LEU A 196 18.12 4.66 -12.61
N ASP A 197 18.84 5.13 -13.64
CA ASP A 197 19.31 4.27 -14.73
C ASP A 197 20.31 3.21 -14.23
N THR A 198 21.22 3.60 -13.36
CA THR A 198 22.15 2.67 -12.69
C THR A 198 21.40 1.66 -11.83
N LEU A 199 20.38 2.10 -11.07
CA LEU A 199 19.55 1.19 -10.27
C LEU A 199 18.85 0.17 -11.16
N LEU A 200 18.18 0.62 -12.23
CA LEU A 200 17.47 -0.27 -13.16
C LEU A 200 18.41 -1.31 -13.78
N ALA A 201 19.59 -0.87 -14.26
CA ALA A 201 20.55 -1.72 -14.95
C ALA A 201 21.26 -2.74 -14.03
N GLN A 202 21.40 -2.46 -12.74
CA GLN A 202 22.16 -3.30 -11.83
C GLN A 202 21.32 -4.21 -10.93
N SER A 203 20.00 -3.99 -10.86
CA SER A 203 19.14 -4.72 -9.94
C SER A 203 18.66 -6.06 -10.48
N ASP A 204 18.69 -7.09 -9.63
CA ASP A 204 18.06 -8.39 -9.87
C ASP A 204 16.60 -8.40 -9.38
N VAL A 205 16.30 -7.52 -8.43
CA VAL A 205 14.95 -7.25 -7.90
C VAL A 205 14.76 -5.75 -7.83
N ILE A 206 13.60 -5.25 -8.26
CA ILE A 206 13.22 -3.84 -8.15
C ILE A 206 11.95 -3.73 -7.33
N SER A 207 11.91 -2.84 -6.35
CA SER A 207 10.74 -2.62 -5.49
C SER A 207 10.36 -1.15 -5.40
N LEU A 208 9.05 -0.87 -5.60
CA LEU A 208 8.50 0.47 -5.61
C LEU A 208 7.93 0.83 -4.24
N HIS A 209 8.41 1.94 -3.68
CA HIS A 209 7.97 2.52 -2.40
C HIS A 209 7.87 4.05 -2.46
N CYS A 210 7.92 4.62 -3.66
CA CYS A 210 7.75 6.07 -3.87
C CYS A 210 6.26 6.46 -3.88
N PRO A 211 5.92 7.71 -3.52
CA PRO A 211 4.58 8.23 -3.71
C PRO A 211 4.26 8.44 -5.18
N LEU A 212 2.96 8.52 -5.49
CA LEU A 212 2.48 8.88 -6.82
C LEU A 212 2.45 10.41 -6.95
N PHE A 213 3.28 10.93 -7.84
CA PHE A 213 3.31 12.31 -8.29
C PHE A 213 3.23 12.33 -9.83
N PRO A 214 3.04 13.49 -10.47
CA PRO A 214 3.11 13.58 -11.93
C PRO A 214 4.40 12.98 -12.50
N GLU A 215 5.54 13.20 -11.84
CA GLU A 215 6.87 12.75 -12.27
C GLU A 215 7.12 11.25 -12.04
N THR A 216 6.36 10.61 -11.17
CA THR A 216 6.47 9.17 -10.87
C THR A 216 5.35 8.34 -11.51
N ARG A 217 4.35 9.00 -12.10
CA ARG A 217 3.28 8.31 -12.84
C ARG A 217 3.88 7.54 -14.02
N GLU A 218 3.51 6.25 -14.12
CA GLU A 218 4.04 5.34 -15.14
C GLU A 218 5.58 5.34 -15.22
N LEU A 219 6.24 5.49 -14.08
CA LEU A 219 7.71 5.43 -13.99
C LEU A 219 8.25 4.10 -14.54
N ILE A 220 7.50 3.02 -14.30
CA ILE A 220 7.77 1.71 -14.91
C ILE A 220 6.91 1.61 -16.17
N ASN A 221 7.58 1.72 -17.31
CA ASN A 221 7.03 1.64 -18.65
C ASN A 221 8.02 0.92 -19.57
N ARG A 222 7.68 0.76 -20.85
CA ARG A 222 8.52 0.04 -21.81
C ARG A 222 9.97 0.54 -21.82
N GLU A 223 10.18 1.86 -21.86
CA GLU A 223 11.52 2.45 -21.92
C GLU A 223 12.37 2.12 -20.68
N THR A 224 11.79 2.23 -19.50
CA THR A 224 12.49 1.91 -18.25
C THR A 224 12.67 0.41 -18.06
N ILE A 225 11.73 -0.41 -18.51
CA ILE A 225 11.84 -1.88 -18.50
C ILE A 225 12.98 -2.35 -19.42
N GLU A 226 13.19 -1.74 -20.58
CA GLU A 226 14.30 -2.06 -21.47
C GLU A 226 15.67 -1.86 -20.80
N LYS A 227 15.79 -0.89 -19.89
CA LYS A 227 17.04 -0.64 -19.13
C LYS A 227 17.30 -1.65 -18.02
N MET A 228 16.30 -2.44 -17.61
CA MET A 228 16.42 -3.44 -16.55
C MET A 228 17.20 -4.68 -17.04
N LYS A 229 17.72 -5.46 -16.09
CA LYS A 229 18.26 -6.79 -16.39
C LYS A 229 17.17 -7.70 -16.96
N ASP A 230 17.56 -8.61 -17.86
CA ASP A 230 16.70 -9.70 -18.27
C ASP A 230 16.46 -10.63 -17.08
N GLY A 231 15.20 -11.02 -16.89
CA GLY A 231 14.82 -11.87 -15.77
C GLY A 231 14.71 -11.15 -14.41
N VAL A 232 14.64 -9.83 -14.37
CA VAL A 232 14.42 -9.06 -13.13
C VAL A 232 13.08 -9.40 -12.49
N LEU A 233 13.00 -9.36 -11.15
CA LEU A 233 11.74 -9.43 -10.40
C LEU A 233 11.27 -8.02 -10.03
N LEU A 234 9.97 -7.75 -10.18
CA LEU A 234 9.38 -6.43 -9.89
C LEU A 234 8.33 -6.52 -8.78
N LEU A 235 8.41 -5.61 -7.80
CA LEU A 235 7.47 -5.53 -6.68
C LEU A 235 6.83 -4.15 -6.61
N ASN A 236 5.50 -4.10 -6.44
CA ASN A 236 4.78 -2.85 -6.22
C ASN A 236 3.75 -3.01 -5.08
N THR A 237 4.07 -2.44 -3.93
CA THR A 237 3.18 -2.31 -2.77
C THR A 237 2.92 -0.83 -2.44
N ALA A 238 3.11 0.07 -3.43
CA ALA A 238 2.99 1.51 -3.25
C ALA A 238 1.71 2.07 -3.90
N ARG A 239 1.72 2.28 -5.24
CA ARG A 239 0.57 2.77 -6.02
C ARG A 239 0.57 2.10 -7.40
N GLY A 240 -0.59 1.66 -7.87
CA GLY A 240 -0.71 0.98 -9.16
C GLY A 240 -0.28 1.84 -10.34
N GLN A 241 -0.63 3.13 -10.31
CA GLN A 241 -0.32 4.08 -11.38
C GLN A 241 1.18 4.42 -11.54
N LEU A 242 2.06 3.86 -10.72
CA LEU A 242 3.52 3.92 -10.92
C LEU A 242 3.97 3.04 -12.09
N ILE A 243 3.12 2.10 -12.51
CA ILE A 243 3.39 1.14 -13.57
C ILE A 243 2.39 1.34 -14.71
N ARG A 244 2.88 1.33 -15.96
CA ARG A 244 2.03 1.13 -17.11
C ARG A 244 1.76 -0.38 -17.25
N GLU A 245 0.57 -0.81 -16.82
CA GLU A 245 0.22 -2.24 -16.65
C GLU A 245 0.35 -3.06 -17.93
N GLN A 246 0.03 -2.48 -19.10
CA GLN A 246 0.21 -3.18 -20.38
C GLN A 246 1.70 -3.45 -20.69
N ASP A 247 2.59 -2.49 -20.44
CA ASP A 247 4.02 -2.68 -20.66
C ASP A 247 4.62 -3.73 -19.72
N LEU A 248 4.12 -3.78 -18.46
CA LEU A 248 4.50 -4.83 -17.51
C LEU A 248 4.00 -6.21 -17.96
N ALA A 249 2.74 -6.32 -18.42
CA ALA A 249 2.19 -7.58 -18.91
C ALA A 249 2.96 -8.09 -20.14
N ASP A 250 3.30 -7.22 -21.08
CA ASP A 250 4.11 -7.56 -22.26
C ASP A 250 5.51 -8.05 -21.84
N ALA A 251 6.14 -7.39 -20.87
CA ALA A 251 7.45 -7.77 -20.35
C ALA A 251 7.45 -9.10 -19.61
N LEU A 252 6.40 -9.41 -18.83
CA LEU A 252 6.20 -10.70 -18.19
C LEU A 252 5.99 -11.81 -19.21
N ASN A 253 5.15 -11.57 -20.22
CA ASN A 253 4.85 -12.55 -21.27
C ASN A 253 6.05 -12.86 -22.18
N SER A 254 6.95 -11.87 -22.41
CA SER A 254 8.19 -12.06 -23.16
C SER A 254 9.34 -12.65 -22.32
N GLY A 255 9.23 -12.62 -20.99
CA GLY A 255 10.30 -13.08 -20.08
C GLY A 255 11.36 -12.00 -19.77
N LYS A 256 11.22 -10.77 -20.26
CA LYS A 256 12.09 -9.65 -19.87
C LYS A 256 12.03 -9.40 -18.37
N ILE A 257 10.83 -9.48 -17.79
CA ILE A 257 10.59 -9.55 -16.35
C ILE A 257 10.22 -11.00 -16.02
N ALA A 258 10.95 -11.66 -15.13
CA ALA A 258 10.73 -13.06 -14.77
C ALA A 258 9.48 -13.25 -13.90
N GLY A 259 9.12 -12.24 -13.12
CA GLY A 259 7.93 -12.27 -12.28
C GLY A 259 7.64 -10.91 -11.66
N ALA A 260 6.37 -10.65 -11.35
CA ALA A 260 5.94 -9.46 -10.64
C ALA A 260 5.01 -9.79 -9.47
N GLY A 261 5.21 -9.09 -8.34
CA GLY A 261 4.31 -9.12 -7.19
C GLY A 261 3.72 -7.73 -6.96
N VAL A 262 2.41 -7.58 -7.18
CA VAL A 262 1.72 -6.31 -7.06
C VAL A 262 0.57 -6.40 -6.06
N ASP A 263 0.57 -5.52 -5.07
CA ASP A 263 -0.52 -5.39 -4.09
C ASP A 263 -1.49 -4.27 -4.48
N VAL A 264 -1.15 -3.53 -5.53
CA VAL A 264 -1.90 -2.36 -6.00
C VAL A 264 -1.97 -2.35 -7.52
N VAL A 265 -3.08 -1.87 -8.06
CA VAL A 265 -3.33 -1.72 -9.50
C VAL A 265 -3.82 -0.31 -9.82
N SER A 266 -3.82 0.05 -11.11
CA SER A 266 -4.16 1.41 -11.56
C SER A 266 -5.58 1.82 -11.20
N THR A 267 -6.53 0.88 -11.24
CA THR A 267 -7.93 1.05 -10.84
C THR A 267 -8.30 0.00 -9.78
N GLU A 268 -8.67 0.43 -8.59
CA GLU A 268 -9.11 -0.42 -7.48
C GLU A 268 -10.62 -0.20 -7.25
N SER A 269 -11.48 -1.24 -7.29
CA SER A 269 -11.13 -2.66 -7.47
C SER A 269 -10.66 -2.94 -8.89
N ILE A 270 -9.85 -4.04 -9.07
CA ILE A 270 -9.31 -4.40 -10.38
C ILE A 270 -10.41 -4.65 -11.41
N GLU A 271 -10.25 -4.12 -12.60
CA GLU A 271 -11.16 -4.36 -13.72
C GLU A 271 -10.85 -5.70 -14.40
N GLY A 272 -11.90 -6.40 -14.88
CA GLY A 272 -11.73 -7.69 -15.56
C GLY A 272 -10.90 -7.63 -16.86
N SER A 273 -10.73 -6.41 -17.41
CA SER A 273 -9.89 -6.13 -18.59
C SER A 273 -8.43 -5.85 -18.27
N ASN A 274 -8.05 -5.82 -16.97
CA ASN A 274 -6.67 -5.49 -16.58
C ASN A 274 -5.69 -6.55 -17.15
N PRO A 275 -4.66 -6.15 -17.92
CA PRO A 275 -3.76 -7.07 -18.60
C PRO A 275 -2.92 -7.95 -17.67
N LEU A 276 -2.74 -7.52 -16.41
CA LEU A 276 -1.99 -8.29 -15.41
C LEU A 276 -2.71 -9.58 -15.00
N LEU A 277 -4.05 -9.66 -15.13
CA LEU A 277 -4.83 -10.85 -14.78
C LEU A 277 -4.47 -12.09 -15.65
N THR A 278 -3.93 -11.86 -16.84
CA THR A 278 -3.53 -12.93 -17.77
C THR A 278 -2.02 -12.98 -18.02
N ALA A 279 -1.25 -12.09 -17.38
CA ALA A 279 0.18 -12.05 -17.51
C ALA A 279 0.85 -13.23 -16.79
N LYS A 280 1.92 -13.78 -17.37
CA LYS A 280 2.68 -14.88 -16.79
C LYS A 280 3.36 -14.43 -15.50
N ASN A 281 3.38 -15.33 -14.51
CA ASN A 281 4.12 -15.15 -13.25
C ASN A 281 3.87 -13.79 -12.57
N CYS A 282 2.60 -13.36 -12.57
CA CYS A 282 2.13 -12.14 -11.91
C CYS A 282 1.32 -12.49 -10.67
N ILE A 283 1.81 -12.18 -9.49
CA ILE A 283 1.07 -12.32 -8.23
C ILE A 283 0.36 -10.99 -7.96
N ILE A 284 -0.96 -11.03 -7.84
CA ILE A 284 -1.79 -9.85 -7.57
C ILE A 284 -2.51 -10.06 -6.24
N THR A 285 -2.38 -9.11 -5.32
CA THR A 285 -3.11 -9.11 -4.05
C THR A 285 -3.98 -7.85 -3.93
N PRO A 286 -5.12 -7.91 -3.23
CA PRO A 286 -6.14 -6.86 -3.28
C PRO A 286 -5.87 -5.70 -2.28
N HIS A 287 -4.69 -5.05 -2.37
CA HIS A 287 -4.27 -3.91 -1.55
C HIS A 287 -4.32 -4.21 -0.04
N ILE A 288 -3.68 -5.30 0.38
CA ILE A 288 -3.74 -5.83 1.74
C ILE A 288 -2.40 -5.80 2.50
N ALA A 289 -1.33 -5.27 1.90
CA ALA A 289 -0.02 -5.17 2.57
C ALA A 289 -0.07 -4.42 3.92
N TRP A 290 -1.07 -3.56 4.10
CA TRP A 290 -1.34 -2.80 5.33
C TRP A 290 -2.31 -3.49 6.30
N ALA A 291 -2.95 -4.59 5.92
CA ALA A 291 -4.13 -5.15 6.58
C ALA A 291 -3.90 -6.04 7.83
N PRO A 292 -2.67 -6.42 8.27
CA PRO A 292 -2.51 -7.18 9.50
C PRO A 292 -3.22 -6.53 10.69
N ARG A 293 -3.73 -7.37 11.59
CA ARG A 293 -4.51 -6.94 12.76
C ARG A 293 -3.80 -5.89 13.60
N GLU A 294 -2.50 -6.06 13.82
CA GLU A 294 -1.65 -5.14 14.59
C GLU A 294 -1.53 -3.78 13.90
N CYS A 295 -1.48 -3.78 12.57
CA CYS A 295 -1.43 -2.57 11.76
C CYS A 295 -2.76 -1.80 11.86
N ARG A 296 -3.89 -2.50 11.72
CA ARG A 296 -5.23 -1.93 11.87
C ARG A 296 -5.51 -1.43 13.29
N GLN A 297 -4.99 -2.12 14.31
CA GLN A 297 -5.05 -1.64 15.70
C GLN A 297 -4.29 -0.32 15.88
N ARG A 298 -3.10 -0.17 15.24
CA ARG A 298 -2.38 1.12 15.25
C ARG A 298 -3.17 2.25 14.60
N ILE A 299 -3.94 1.96 13.54
CA ILE A 299 -4.83 2.97 12.95
C ILE A 299 -5.86 3.44 13.98
N ILE A 300 -6.54 2.53 14.67
CA ILE A 300 -7.56 2.86 15.67
C ILE A 300 -6.94 3.67 16.81
N THR A 301 -5.80 3.23 17.34
CA THR A 301 -5.09 3.94 18.43
C THR A 301 -4.68 5.35 18.03
N CYS A 302 -4.06 5.52 16.86
CA CYS A 302 -3.65 6.84 16.38
C CYS A 302 -4.87 7.75 16.08
N THR A 303 -5.96 7.18 15.58
CA THR A 303 -7.21 7.93 15.38
C THR A 303 -7.79 8.43 16.70
N GLU A 304 -7.77 7.59 17.73
CA GLU A 304 -8.16 7.99 19.09
C GLU A 304 -7.30 9.13 19.61
N GLU A 305 -5.98 9.06 19.43
CA GLU A 305 -5.02 10.10 19.80
C GLU A 305 -5.27 11.41 19.03
N ASN A 306 -5.54 11.35 17.73
CA ASN A 306 -5.87 12.50 16.91
C ASN A 306 -7.13 13.23 17.41
N ILE A 307 -8.19 12.47 17.72
CA ILE A 307 -9.43 13.04 18.24
C ILE A 307 -9.20 13.67 19.62
N ARG A 308 -8.49 12.99 20.51
CA ARG A 308 -8.14 13.52 21.84
C ARG A 308 -7.38 14.83 21.74
N ALA A 309 -6.30 14.85 20.98
CA ALA A 309 -5.45 16.01 20.78
C ALA A 309 -6.21 17.20 20.16
N TYR A 310 -7.11 16.91 19.21
CA TYR A 310 -8.00 17.93 18.64
C TYR A 310 -8.92 18.54 19.71
N LEU A 311 -9.54 17.72 20.56
CA LEU A 311 -10.45 18.17 21.62
C LEU A 311 -9.73 18.96 22.73
N GLU A 312 -8.47 18.67 22.96
CA GLU A 312 -7.59 19.39 23.89
C GLU A 312 -7.04 20.72 23.30
N GLY A 313 -7.38 21.04 22.05
CA GLY A 313 -6.95 22.26 21.36
C GLY A 313 -5.53 22.20 20.79
N ASN A 314 -4.91 21.02 20.76
CA ASN A 314 -3.56 20.79 20.25
C ASN A 314 -3.57 19.68 19.16
N PRO A 315 -4.24 19.88 18.02
CA PRO A 315 -4.40 18.86 17.01
C PRO A 315 -3.04 18.39 16.46
N ILE A 316 -2.92 17.06 16.29
CA ILE A 316 -1.73 16.40 15.75
C ILE A 316 -2.05 15.75 14.39
N HIS A 317 -1.02 15.45 13.60
CA HIS A 317 -1.13 14.84 12.26
C HIS A 317 -2.08 15.59 11.31
N VAL A 318 -2.18 16.92 11.48
CA VAL A 318 -2.98 17.78 10.61
C VAL A 318 -2.34 17.89 9.23
N VAL A 319 -3.16 17.78 8.17
CA VAL A 319 -2.73 17.73 6.77
C VAL A 319 -3.33 18.84 5.90
N ASN A 320 -4.11 19.77 6.49
CA ASN A 320 -4.70 20.91 5.79
C ASN A 320 -4.37 22.27 6.41
#